data_75651dba50f35dbc743c0f2ce96266c7
#
_entry.id   75651dba50f35dbc743c0f2ce96266c7
#
_cell.length_a   1.000
_cell.length_b   1.000
_cell.length_c   1.000
_cell.angle_alpha   90.00
_cell.angle_beta   90.00
_cell.angle_gamma   90.00
#
_symmetry.space_group_name_H-M   'P 1'
#
loop_
_entity.id
_entity.type
_entity.pdbx_description
1 polymer ?
#
loop_
_entity_poly.entity_id
_entity_poly.type
_entity_poly.pdbx_seq_one_letter_code
_entity_poly.pdbx_strand_id
1 'polypeptide(L)'
;GCILWSAWMLEFIFFFTYGEHYNWLDSKIMQIDVVLFIITGYFCIQRMLHIRHPFIAPAAWKYKRLIPLLILFAFVEFMGSTPKVLQTAFTGGVLHFGTFTTNVLNFVEWVGSIAGCLFCLFWCKVLHQKYTQLLTIGVATMVCYPVMMYFLIDPGLNIEALYLPIFLRSIGNAIFFCMLTIYLEELMPFEHFFMGLTMAGIIRNGPVSAMCSGLYSYGLRHQMAENMSRGLPYDAGNLLMISIRELYGLTCLIGIGVLIIFLLWDIQPIRSTLKKMPAWNFVGRKMKKNLA
;
A
#
# COMPACT_ATOMS: atom_id res chain seq x y z
N GLY A 1 -20.90 12.79 -11.70
CA GLY A 1 -20.01 11.62 -11.65
C GLY A 1 -19.07 11.68 -10.46
N CYS A 2 -18.14 12.64 -10.42
CA CYS A 2 -17.12 12.73 -9.37
C CYS A 2 -17.71 12.80 -7.95
N ILE A 3 -18.71 13.62 -7.72
CA ILE A 3 -19.34 13.74 -6.39
C ILE A 3 -19.88 12.40 -5.90
N LEU A 4 -20.56 11.64 -6.77
CA LEU A 4 -21.12 10.35 -6.39
C LEU A 4 -20.02 9.31 -6.09
N TRP A 5 -18.95 9.31 -6.88
CA TRP A 5 -17.78 8.49 -6.62
C TRP A 5 -17.08 8.88 -5.31
N SER A 6 -16.94 10.19 -5.05
CA SER A 6 -16.34 10.66 -3.80
C SER A 6 -17.19 10.28 -2.59
N ALA A 7 -18.52 10.42 -2.67
CA ALA A 7 -19.42 10.00 -1.60
C ALA A 7 -19.28 8.50 -1.31
N TRP A 8 -19.33 7.67 -2.35
CA TRP A 8 -19.18 6.22 -2.22
C TRP A 8 -17.84 5.80 -1.59
N MET A 9 -16.75 6.49 -1.98
CA MET A 9 -15.42 6.25 -1.39
C MET A 9 -15.34 6.73 0.06
N LEU A 10 -15.98 7.85 0.40
CA LEU A 10 -15.98 8.38 1.76
C LEU A 10 -16.75 7.48 2.72
N GLU A 11 -17.87 6.90 2.31
CA GLU A 11 -18.63 5.91 3.09
C GLU A 11 -17.77 4.68 3.40
N PHE A 12 -17.06 4.16 2.40
CA PHE A 12 -16.12 3.05 2.60
C PHE A 12 -14.98 3.41 3.56
N ILE A 13 -14.39 4.59 3.39
CA ILE A 13 -13.32 5.08 4.28
C ILE A 13 -13.87 5.24 5.70
N PHE A 14 -15.07 5.82 5.86
CA PHE A 14 -15.69 6.00 7.15
C PHE A 14 -15.93 4.67 7.86
N PHE A 15 -16.47 3.68 7.16
CA PHE A 15 -16.70 2.35 7.72
C PHE A 15 -15.42 1.72 8.29
N PHE A 16 -14.33 1.73 7.55
CA PHE A 16 -13.08 1.12 8.02
C PHE A 16 -12.30 1.97 9.02
N THR A 17 -12.41 3.29 8.95
CA THR A 17 -11.70 4.19 9.88
C THR A 17 -12.37 4.22 11.25
N TYR A 18 -13.69 4.24 11.27
CA TYR A 18 -14.47 4.39 12.50
C TYR A 18 -15.16 3.11 12.94
N GLY A 19 -15.11 2.04 12.14
CA GLY A 19 -15.76 0.76 12.42
C GLY A 19 -15.45 0.24 13.81
N GLU A 20 -14.19 0.33 14.22
CA GLU A 20 -13.76 -0.10 15.52
C GLU A 20 -14.28 0.78 16.67
N HIS A 21 -14.33 2.08 16.47
CA HIS A 21 -14.85 3.03 17.45
C HIS A 21 -16.35 2.79 17.75
N TYR A 22 -17.10 2.39 16.73
CA TYR A 22 -18.53 2.14 16.81
C TYR A 22 -18.90 0.65 16.95
N ASN A 23 -17.96 -0.24 17.27
CA ASN A 23 -18.17 -1.69 17.33
C ASN A 23 -18.75 -2.29 16.04
N TRP A 24 -18.29 -1.81 14.90
CA TRP A 24 -18.66 -2.32 13.57
C TRP A 24 -20.18 -2.35 13.38
N LEU A 25 -20.75 -3.47 12.93
CA LEU A 25 -22.15 -3.62 12.57
C LEU A 25 -23.12 -3.61 13.78
N ASP A 26 -22.63 -3.59 15.02
CA ASP A 26 -23.50 -3.49 16.21
C ASP A 26 -24.06 -2.08 16.39
N SER A 27 -23.42 -1.07 15.80
CA SER A 27 -23.88 0.32 15.86
C SER A 27 -24.88 0.63 14.74
N LYS A 28 -25.96 1.34 15.09
CA LYS A 28 -26.93 1.84 14.12
C LYS A 28 -26.30 2.78 13.09
N ILE A 29 -25.28 3.54 13.49
CA ILE A 29 -24.56 4.46 12.60
C ILE A 29 -23.86 3.67 11.49
N MET A 30 -23.15 2.59 11.83
CA MET A 30 -22.47 1.74 10.87
C MET A 30 -23.43 0.96 9.97
N GLN A 31 -24.57 0.54 10.52
CA GLN A 31 -25.64 -0.09 9.71
C GLN A 31 -26.20 0.87 8.66
N ILE A 32 -26.43 2.14 9.05
CA ILE A 32 -26.89 3.18 8.12
C ILE A 32 -25.81 3.45 7.05
N ASP A 33 -24.55 3.55 7.44
CA ASP A 33 -23.45 3.76 6.51
C ASP A 33 -23.36 2.64 5.47
N VAL A 34 -23.48 1.37 5.86
CA VAL A 34 -23.52 0.23 4.93
C VAL A 34 -24.71 0.32 3.95
N VAL A 35 -25.89 0.73 4.44
CA VAL A 35 -27.07 0.91 3.59
C VAL A 35 -26.82 2.04 2.58
N LEU A 36 -26.26 3.17 3.03
CA LEU A 36 -25.88 4.29 2.17
C LEU A 36 -24.84 3.85 1.14
N PHE A 37 -23.82 3.12 1.55
CA PHE A 37 -22.78 2.59 0.66
C PHE A 37 -23.35 1.72 -0.48
N ILE A 38 -24.34 0.88 -0.18
CA ILE A 38 -25.00 0.06 -1.19
C ILE A 38 -25.83 0.93 -2.15
N ILE A 39 -26.58 1.91 -1.62
CA ILE A 39 -27.42 2.80 -2.42
C ILE A 39 -26.57 3.69 -3.33
N THR A 40 -25.56 4.37 -2.78
CA THR A 40 -24.67 5.24 -3.54
C THR A 40 -23.86 4.46 -4.56
N GLY A 41 -23.40 3.25 -4.21
CA GLY A 41 -22.71 2.34 -5.13
C GLY A 41 -23.59 1.92 -6.31
N TYR A 42 -24.85 1.60 -6.05
CA TYR A 42 -25.82 1.29 -7.10
C TYR A 42 -25.99 2.45 -8.07
N PHE A 43 -26.22 3.67 -7.56
CA PHE A 43 -26.34 4.85 -8.42
C PHE A 43 -25.04 5.19 -9.15
N CYS A 44 -23.89 4.96 -8.51
CA CYS A 44 -22.57 5.16 -9.09
C CYS A 44 -22.36 4.25 -10.32
N ILE A 45 -22.66 2.96 -10.17
CA ILE A 45 -22.53 1.96 -11.23
C ILE A 45 -23.55 2.23 -12.36
N GLN A 46 -24.81 2.49 -12.02
CA GLN A 46 -25.84 2.84 -13.00
C GLN A 46 -25.41 4.05 -13.83
N ARG A 47 -24.94 5.10 -13.17
CA ARG A 47 -24.47 6.30 -13.86
C ARG A 47 -23.26 6.03 -14.74
N MET A 48 -22.31 5.19 -14.28
CA MET A 48 -21.12 4.80 -15.04
C MET A 48 -21.48 4.08 -16.35
N LEU A 49 -22.53 3.25 -16.32
CA LEU A 49 -22.96 2.49 -17.50
C LEU A 49 -23.73 3.32 -18.52
N HIS A 50 -24.42 4.40 -18.10
CA HIS A 50 -25.30 5.19 -18.97
C HIS A 50 -24.69 6.50 -19.49
N ILE A 51 -23.59 6.97 -18.93
CA ILE A 51 -22.96 8.22 -19.34
C ILE A 51 -21.94 8.00 -20.45
N ARG A 52 -21.94 8.93 -21.42
CA ARG A 52 -21.04 8.90 -22.59
C ARG A 52 -19.55 9.02 -22.22
N HIS A 53 -19.24 9.77 -21.17
CA HIS A 53 -17.87 9.98 -20.65
C HIS A 53 -17.85 9.71 -19.13
N PRO A 54 -17.84 8.44 -18.70
CA PRO A 54 -17.78 8.11 -17.28
C PRO A 54 -16.41 8.42 -16.70
N PHE A 55 -16.35 8.71 -15.38
CA PHE A 55 -15.11 8.96 -14.66
C PHE A 55 -14.16 7.75 -14.72
N ILE A 56 -14.72 6.54 -14.56
CA ILE A 56 -14.02 5.29 -14.84
C ILE A 56 -14.75 4.61 -16.00
N ALA A 57 -14.12 4.55 -17.18
CA ALA A 57 -14.74 3.91 -18.32
C ALA A 57 -14.77 2.39 -18.18
N PRO A 58 -15.91 1.72 -18.43
CA PRO A 58 -15.97 0.26 -18.42
C PRO A 58 -14.99 -0.40 -19.39
N ALA A 59 -14.56 0.33 -20.43
CA ALA A 59 -13.52 -0.12 -21.37
C ALA A 59 -12.16 -0.40 -20.69
N ALA A 60 -11.83 0.27 -19.57
CA ALA A 60 -10.60 0.02 -18.84
C ALA A 60 -10.54 -1.40 -18.29
N TRP A 61 -11.65 -1.98 -17.87
CA TRP A 61 -11.72 -3.35 -17.34
C TRP A 61 -11.50 -4.44 -18.40
N LYS A 62 -11.52 -4.10 -19.69
CA LYS A 62 -11.18 -5.03 -20.78
C LYS A 62 -9.69 -5.37 -20.81
N TYR A 63 -8.84 -4.56 -20.18
CA TYR A 63 -7.41 -4.85 -20.08
C TYR A 63 -7.17 -5.93 -19.02
N LYS A 64 -7.05 -7.18 -19.43
CA LYS A 64 -6.91 -8.37 -18.55
C LYS A 64 -5.78 -8.25 -17.53
N ARG A 65 -4.78 -7.42 -17.79
CA ARG A 65 -3.60 -7.22 -16.92
C ARG A 65 -3.79 -6.10 -15.90
N LEU A 66 -4.86 -5.31 -16.00
CA LEU A 66 -5.14 -4.22 -15.08
C LEU A 66 -5.48 -4.75 -13.69
N ILE A 67 -6.32 -5.77 -13.59
CA ILE A 67 -6.75 -6.34 -12.30
C ILE A 67 -5.56 -6.87 -11.49
N PRO A 68 -4.67 -7.73 -12.03
CA PRO A 68 -3.47 -8.14 -11.31
C PRO A 68 -2.58 -6.98 -10.86
N LEU A 69 -2.48 -5.91 -11.68
CA LEU A 69 -1.72 -4.73 -11.33
C LEU A 69 -2.35 -3.98 -10.14
N LEU A 70 -3.67 -3.81 -10.15
CA LEU A 70 -4.39 -3.16 -9.04
C LEU A 70 -4.31 -3.99 -7.74
N ILE A 71 -4.35 -5.32 -7.83
CA ILE A 71 -4.14 -6.20 -6.67
C ILE A 71 -2.73 -6.00 -6.11
N LEU A 72 -1.74 -5.84 -6.96
CA LEU A 72 -0.36 -5.59 -6.55
C LEU A 72 -0.23 -4.22 -5.86
N PHE A 73 -0.92 -3.17 -6.35
CA PHE A 73 -1.01 -1.88 -5.66
C PHE A 73 -1.68 -2.02 -4.28
N ALA A 74 -2.76 -2.80 -4.19
CA ALA A 74 -3.44 -3.04 -2.92
C ALA A 74 -2.53 -3.76 -1.91
N PHE A 75 -1.73 -4.73 -2.37
CA PHE A 75 -0.75 -5.41 -1.52
C PHE A 75 0.33 -4.43 -1.01
N VAL A 76 0.84 -3.56 -1.86
CA VAL A 76 1.81 -2.54 -1.44
C VAL A 76 1.21 -1.61 -0.39
N GLU A 77 -0.03 -1.22 -0.57
CA GLU A 77 -0.71 -0.37 0.41
C GLU A 77 -0.96 -1.11 1.72
N PHE A 78 -1.26 -2.40 1.68
CA PHE A 78 -1.35 -3.24 2.87
C PHE A 78 -0.02 -3.25 3.65
N MET A 79 1.10 -3.52 2.98
CA MET A 79 2.42 -3.48 3.60
C MET A 79 2.80 -2.07 4.08
N GLY A 80 2.41 -1.04 3.33
CA GLY A 80 2.64 0.38 3.66
C GLY A 80 1.78 0.91 4.80
N SER A 81 0.71 0.23 5.18
CA SER A 81 -0.18 0.63 6.28
C SER A 81 0.35 0.22 7.65
N THR A 82 1.28 -0.74 7.74
CA THR A 82 1.90 -1.15 9.01
C THR A 82 2.52 0.02 9.78
N PRO A 83 3.27 0.95 9.17
CA PRO A 83 3.81 2.09 9.89
C PRO A 83 2.74 3.04 10.42
N LYS A 84 1.66 3.21 9.71
CA LYS A 84 0.59 4.13 10.10
C LYS A 84 -0.10 3.71 11.41
N VAL A 85 -0.19 2.41 11.68
CA VAL A 85 -0.88 1.87 12.84
C VAL A 85 0.11 1.29 13.85
N LEU A 86 0.87 0.27 13.47
CA LEU A 86 1.73 -0.46 14.41
C LEU A 86 2.93 0.36 14.88
N GLN A 87 3.62 1.06 13.96
CA GLN A 87 4.75 1.90 14.34
C GLN A 87 4.29 3.09 15.18
N THR A 88 3.16 3.72 14.84
CA THR A 88 2.60 4.83 15.63
C THR A 88 2.18 4.35 17.02
N ALA A 89 1.55 3.17 17.14
CA ALA A 89 1.22 2.57 18.42
C ALA A 89 2.47 2.24 19.24
N PHE A 90 3.53 1.76 18.60
CA PHE A 90 4.80 1.45 19.26
C PHE A 90 5.52 2.72 19.74
N THR A 91 5.72 3.70 18.86
CA THR A 91 6.45 4.94 19.19
C THR A 91 5.70 5.83 20.18
N GLY A 92 4.37 5.90 20.08
CA GLY A 92 3.55 6.70 20.98
C GLY A 92 3.10 5.97 22.24
N GLY A 93 2.71 4.68 22.12
CA GLY A 93 2.14 3.91 23.20
C GLY A 93 3.16 3.17 24.07
N VAL A 94 4.28 2.71 23.52
CA VAL A 94 5.32 1.96 24.25
C VAL A 94 6.51 2.85 24.57
N LEU A 95 7.06 3.54 23.56
CA LEU A 95 8.27 4.36 23.72
C LEU A 95 7.97 5.78 24.22
N HIS A 96 6.71 6.21 24.19
CA HIS A 96 6.26 7.54 24.59
C HIS A 96 7.04 8.70 23.93
N PHE A 97 7.43 8.52 22.65
CA PHE A 97 8.14 9.55 21.92
C PHE A 97 7.21 10.74 21.62
N GLY A 98 7.72 11.95 21.83
CA GLY A 98 7.00 13.16 21.47
C GLY A 98 6.85 13.35 19.97
N THR A 99 5.93 14.21 19.56
CA THR A 99 5.62 14.48 18.15
C THR A 99 6.85 14.96 17.36
N PHE A 100 7.72 15.75 17.98
CA PHE A 100 8.96 16.21 17.32
C PHE A 100 9.88 15.05 16.96
N THR A 101 10.03 14.12 17.89
CA THR A 101 10.88 12.92 17.70
C THR A 101 10.33 12.02 16.59
N THR A 102 9.00 11.83 16.56
CA THR A 102 8.36 11.03 15.50
C THR A 102 8.44 11.70 14.13
N ASN A 103 8.48 13.04 14.06
CA ASN A 103 8.65 13.76 12.79
C ASN A 103 10.02 13.52 12.13
N VAL A 104 11.06 13.20 12.92
CA VAL A 104 12.36 12.80 12.35
C VAL A 104 12.22 11.52 11.51
N LEU A 105 11.36 10.58 11.93
CA LEU A 105 11.10 9.37 11.15
C LEU A 105 10.46 9.68 9.79
N ASN A 106 9.57 10.66 9.73
CA ASN A 106 8.99 11.13 8.46
C ASN A 106 10.07 11.71 7.54
N PHE A 107 11.04 12.44 8.09
CA PHE A 107 12.18 12.94 7.32
C PHE A 107 13.01 11.80 6.74
N VAL A 108 13.30 10.75 7.52
CA VAL A 108 13.99 9.54 7.05
C VAL A 108 13.21 8.87 5.92
N GLU A 109 11.88 8.81 6.04
CA GLU A 109 11.01 8.27 4.99
C GLU A 109 11.12 9.06 3.69
N TRP A 110 11.16 10.40 3.76
CA TRP A 110 11.35 11.26 2.61
C TRP A 110 12.70 11.04 1.92
N VAL A 111 13.77 11.00 2.71
CA VAL A 111 15.13 10.74 2.20
C VAL A 111 15.19 9.37 1.52
N GLY A 112 14.60 8.35 2.14
CA GLY A 112 14.51 7.01 1.55
C GLY A 112 13.73 6.97 0.23
N SER A 113 12.62 7.71 0.15
CA SER A 113 11.82 7.81 -1.08
C SER A 113 12.60 8.48 -2.21
N ILE A 114 13.32 9.56 -1.92
CA ILE A 114 14.19 10.24 -2.91
C ILE A 114 15.30 9.28 -3.36
N ALA A 115 15.97 8.60 -2.42
CA ALA A 115 17.00 7.63 -2.74
C ALA A 115 16.48 6.49 -3.63
N GLY A 116 15.26 5.99 -3.36
CA GLY A 116 14.60 4.98 -4.18
C GLY A 116 14.31 5.46 -5.60
N CYS A 117 13.81 6.68 -5.77
CA CYS A 117 13.59 7.28 -7.08
C CYS A 117 14.91 7.45 -7.87
N LEU A 118 15.96 7.95 -7.21
CA LEU A 118 17.28 8.08 -7.83
C LEU A 118 17.86 6.71 -8.20
N PHE A 119 17.68 5.71 -7.36
CA PHE A 119 18.08 4.34 -7.65
C PHE A 119 17.34 3.78 -8.87
N CYS A 120 16.03 4.03 -9.00
CA CYS A 120 15.28 3.66 -10.20
C CYS A 120 15.86 4.31 -11.47
N LEU A 121 16.14 5.61 -11.43
CA LEU A 121 16.71 6.33 -12.55
C LEU A 121 18.09 5.77 -12.91
N PHE A 122 18.95 5.52 -11.92
CA PHE A 122 20.27 4.94 -12.12
C PHE A 122 20.18 3.54 -12.73
N TRP A 123 19.31 2.69 -12.18
CA TRP A 123 19.10 1.32 -12.66
C TRP A 123 18.62 1.27 -14.11
N CYS A 124 17.63 2.10 -14.43
CA CYS A 124 17.04 2.12 -15.77
C CYS A 124 17.96 2.78 -16.80
N LYS A 125 18.65 3.88 -16.43
CA LYS A 125 19.39 4.71 -17.37
C LYS A 125 20.84 4.29 -17.51
N VAL A 126 21.50 3.87 -16.45
CA VAL A 126 22.93 3.56 -16.42
C VAL A 126 23.21 2.08 -16.56
N LEU A 127 22.53 1.27 -15.74
CA LEU A 127 22.77 -0.18 -15.71
C LEU A 127 22.04 -0.94 -16.83
N HIS A 128 21.02 -0.31 -17.45
CA HIS A 128 20.20 -0.95 -18.51
C HIS A 128 19.70 -2.35 -18.15
N GLN A 129 19.50 -2.60 -16.85
CA GLN A 129 19.09 -3.90 -16.33
C GLN A 129 17.58 -4.12 -16.46
N LYS A 130 17.14 -5.36 -16.24
CA LYS A 130 15.74 -5.75 -16.41
C LYS A 130 14.86 -5.12 -15.32
N TYR A 131 13.74 -4.54 -15.71
CA TYR A 131 12.72 -3.97 -14.79
C TYR A 131 12.17 -4.99 -13.78
N THR A 132 12.13 -6.29 -14.15
CA THR A 132 11.68 -7.35 -13.25
C THR A 132 12.58 -7.52 -12.04
N GLN A 133 13.89 -7.36 -12.21
CA GLN A 133 14.85 -7.42 -11.10
C GLN A 133 14.64 -6.26 -10.14
N LEU A 134 14.42 -5.06 -10.68
CA LEU A 134 14.16 -3.88 -9.87
C LEU A 134 12.86 -4.02 -9.07
N LEU A 135 11.80 -4.56 -9.68
CA LEU A 135 10.55 -4.83 -8.98
C LEU A 135 10.73 -5.86 -7.85
N THR A 136 11.50 -6.92 -8.10
CA THR A 136 11.82 -7.92 -7.06
C THR A 136 12.62 -7.30 -5.91
N ILE A 137 13.57 -6.43 -6.19
CA ILE A 137 14.31 -5.68 -5.16
C ILE A 137 13.36 -4.79 -4.36
N GLY A 138 12.43 -4.09 -5.02
CA GLY A 138 11.43 -3.26 -4.35
C GLY A 138 10.55 -4.05 -3.38
N VAL A 139 10.03 -5.22 -3.79
CA VAL A 139 9.25 -6.10 -2.92
C VAL A 139 10.10 -6.63 -1.77
N ALA A 140 11.31 -7.09 -2.05
CA ALA A 140 12.21 -7.61 -1.01
C ALA A 140 12.54 -6.56 0.05
N THR A 141 12.86 -5.32 -0.35
CA THR A 141 13.14 -4.24 0.60
C THR A 141 11.90 -3.83 1.41
N MET A 142 10.71 -3.90 0.83
CA MET A 142 9.46 -3.70 1.59
C MET A 142 9.21 -4.79 2.63
N VAL A 143 9.49 -6.05 2.31
CA VAL A 143 9.33 -7.19 3.23
C VAL A 143 10.40 -7.17 4.33
N CYS A 144 11.60 -6.66 4.07
CA CYS A 144 12.63 -6.49 5.09
C CYS A 144 12.17 -5.61 6.25
N TYR A 145 11.31 -4.61 6.01
CA TYR A 145 10.82 -3.72 7.07
C TYR A 145 10.09 -4.47 8.20
N PRO A 146 9.00 -5.21 7.98
CA PRO A 146 8.32 -5.92 9.07
C PRO A 146 9.20 -7.00 9.70
N VAL A 147 10.12 -7.61 8.95
CA VAL A 147 11.10 -8.55 9.51
C VAL A 147 12.01 -7.84 10.51
N MET A 148 12.59 -6.71 10.14
CA MET A 148 13.46 -5.94 11.05
C MET A 148 12.67 -5.43 12.26
N MET A 149 11.46 -4.92 12.07
CA MET A 149 10.62 -4.45 13.17
C MET A 149 10.27 -5.55 14.15
N TYR A 150 10.00 -6.77 13.69
CA TYR A 150 9.74 -7.92 14.56
C TYR A 150 10.87 -8.19 15.56
N PHE A 151 12.13 -8.03 15.14
CA PHE A 151 13.31 -8.25 16.00
C PHE A 151 13.69 -7.02 16.82
N LEU A 152 13.37 -5.81 16.35
CA LEU A 152 13.76 -4.55 17.00
C LEU A 152 12.81 -4.10 18.11
N ILE A 153 11.61 -4.68 18.24
CA ILE A 153 10.63 -4.24 19.23
C ILE A 153 11.14 -4.56 20.64
N ASP A 154 11.57 -3.50 21.33
CA ASP A 154 12.08 -3.52 22.71
C ASP A 154 11.66 -2.22 23.41
N PRO A 155 11.26 -2.25 24.70
CA PRO A 155 10.88 -1.04 25.44
C PRO A 155 12.00 -0.02 25.62
N GLY A 156 13.26 -0.46 25.53
CA GLY A 156 14.46 0.41 25.62
C GLY A 156 14.99 0.89 24.27
N LEU A 157 14.24 0.76 23.19
CA LEU A 157 14.74 1.05 21.85
C LEU A 157 14.99 2.54 21.63
N ASN A 158 16.18 2.89 21.13
CA ASN A 158 16.50 4.22 20.66
C ASN A 158 15.85 4.48 19.29
N ILE A 159 15.42 5.71 19.05
CA ILE A 159 14.80 6.12 17.77
C ILE A 159 15.70 5.85 16.56
N GLU A 160 17.01 5.94 16.72
CA GLU A 160 17.99 5.73 15.66
C GLU A 160 17.93 4.33 15.06
N ALA A 161 17.57 3.33 15.87
CA ALA A 161 17.42 1.96 15.39
C ALA A 161 16.25 1.81 14.39
N LEU A 162 15.28 2.73 14.43
CA LEU A 162 14.16 2.76 13.48
C LEU A 162 14.51 3.39 12.12
N TYR A 163 15.63 4.10 12.02
CA TYR A 163 16.01 4.80 10.77
C TYR A 163 16.23 3.82 9.64
N LEU A 164 16.98 2.76 9.87
CA LEU A 164 17.31 1.79 8.82
C LEU A 164 16.07 1.04 8.29
N PRO A 165 15.20 0.45 9.13
CA PRO A 165 13.97 -0.19 8.65
C PRO A 165 13.08 0.75 7.83
N ILE A 166 12.87 1.98 8.32
CA ILE A 166 12.02 2.98 7.65
C ILE A 166 12.64 3.42 6.32
N PHE A 167 13.95 3.63 6.29
CA PHE A 167 14.68 4.00 5.09
C PHE A 167 14.56 2.92 4.01
N LEU A 168 14.79 1.65 4.34
CA LEU A 168 14.67 0.52 3.41
C LEU A 168 13.23 0.37 2.89
N ARG A 169 12.23 0.48 3.77
CA ARG A 169 10.83 0.45 3.39
C ARG A 169 10.50 1.55 2.37
N SER A 170 10.99 2.77 2.62
CA SER A 170 10.72 3.92 1.76
C SER A 170 11.36 3.79 0.39
N ILE A 171 12.57 3.25 0.32
CA ILE A 171 13.22 2.87 -0.95
C ILE A 171 12.35 1.86 -1.69
N GLY A 172 11.93 0.77 -1.03
CA GLY A 172 11.11 -0.26 -1.64
C GLY A 172 9.78 0.26 -2.16
N ASN A 173 9.10 1.10 -1.39
CA ASN A 173 7.84 1.73 -1.78
C ASN A 173 8.01 2.65 -3.01
N ALA A 174 9.07 3.46 -3.05
CA ALA A 174 9.38 4.33 -4.19
C ALA A 174 9.71 3.53 -5.45
N ILE A 175 10.57 2.51 -5.35
CA ILE A 175 10.90 1.60 -6.47
C ILE A 175 9.63 0.97 -7.02
N PHE A 176 8.81 0.42 -6.12
CA PHE A 176 7.61 -0.28 -6.50
C PHE A 176 6.62 0.65 -7.21
N PHE A 177 6.38 1.83 -6.67
CA PHE A 177 5.49 2.81 -7.27
C PHE A 177 5.97 3.26 -8.65
N CYS A 178 7.26 3.56 -8.82
CA CYS A 178 7.83 3.91 -10.11
C CYS A 178 7.64 2.78 -11.14
N MET A 179 7.90 1.54 -10.74
CA MET A 179 7.76 0.38 -11.63
C MET A 179 6.32 0.13 -12.04
N LEU A 180 5.38 0.21 -11.10
CA LEU A 180 3.96 0.02 -11.40
C LEU A 180 3.42 1.13 -12.30
N THR A 181 3.86 2.37 -12.12
CA THR A 181 3.45 3.50 -12.99
C THR A 181 3.94 3.31 -14.41
N ILE A 182 5.21 2.92 -14.58
CA ILE A 182 5.79 2.60 -15.90
C ILE A 182 5.01 1.45 -16.55
N TYR A 183 4.72 0.41 -15.78
CA TYR A 183 3.98 -0.73 -16.30
C TYR A 183 2.55 -0.36 -16.71
N LEU A 184 1.90 0.49 -15.94
CA LEU A 184 0.55 0.99 -16.26
C LEU A 184 0.56 1.80 -17.57
N GLU A 185 1.59 2.65 -17.78
CA GLU A 185 1.73 3.43 -19.02
C GLU A 185 1.87 2.54 -20.26
N GLU A 186 2.49 1.39 -20.13
CA GLU A 186 2.65 0.45 -21.23
C GLU A 186 1.44 -0.44 -21.48
N LEU A 187 0.72 -0.74 -20.42
CA LEU A 187 -0.47 -1.58 -20.48
C LEU A 187 -1.61 -0.88 -21.20
N MET A 188 -1.72 0.44 -21.04
CA MET A 188 -2.84 1.23 -21.49
C MET A 188 -2.45 2.24 -22.58
N PRO A 189 -3.30 2.45 -23.61
CA PRO A 189 -3.14 3.57 -24.50
C PRO A 189 -3.27 4.89 -23.70
N PHE A 190 -2.65 5.95 -24.20
CA PHE A 190 -2.59 7.24 -23.52
C PHE A 190 -3.96 7.77 -23.06
N GLU A 191 -5.01 7.52 -23.85
CA GLU A 191 -6.38 7.92 -23.54
C GLU A 191 -6.92 7.30 -22.22
N HIS A 192 -6.48 6.09 -21.89
CA HIS A 192 -6.90 5.36 -20.69
C HIS A 192 -5.86 5.35 -19.58
N PHE A 193 -4.65 5.85 -19.83
CA PHE A 193 -3.57 5.87 -18.84
C PHE A 193 -3.93 6.65 -17.57
N PHE A 194 -4.46 7.88 -17.75
CA PHE A 194 -4.87 8.71 -16.61
C PHE A 194 -5.96 8.05 -15.76
N MET A 195 -6.83 7.29 -16.38
CA MET A 195 -7.86 6.53 -15.66
C MET A 195 -7.25 5.40 -14.84
N GLY A 196 -6.33 4.65 -15.40
CA GLY A 196 -5.57 3.62 -14.66
C GLY A 196 -4.78 4.23 -13.49
N LEU A 197 -4.15 5.39 -13.70
CA LEU A 197 -3.45 6.13 -12.65
C LEU A 197 -4.40 6.62 -11.55
N THR A 198 -5.60 7.06 -11.91
CA THR A 198 -6.64 7.44 -10.95
C THR A 198 -7.09 6.23 -10.12
N MET A 199 -7.32 5.07 -10.76
CA MET A 199 -7.66 3.84 -10.04
C MET A 199 -6.55 3.43 -9.06
N ALA A 200 -5.30 3.49 -9.48
CA ALA A 200 -4.15 3.22 -8.61
C ALA A 200 -4.07 4.22 -7.44
N GLY A 201 -4.34 5.51 -7.71
CA GLY A 201 -4.40 6.56 -6.70
C GLY A 201 -5.53 6.35 -5.67
N ILE A 202 -6.70 5.91 -6.12
CA ILE A 202 -7.83 5.54 -5.25
C ILE A 202 -7.42 4.39 -4.32
N ILE A 203 -6.78 3.35 -4.85
CA ILE A 203 -6.29 2.23 -4.03
C ILE A 203 -5.29 2.73 -3.00
N ARG A 204 -4.31 3.51 -3.39
CA ARG A 204 -3.22 3.95 -2.52
C ARG A 204 -3.66 4.93 -1.43
N ASN A 205 -4.45 5.93 -1.75
CA ASN A 205 -4.74 7.05 -0.84
C ASN A 205 -6.19 7.08 -0.35
N GLY A 206 -6.98 6.07 -0.68
CA GLY A 206 -8.40 6.04 -0.40
C GLY A 206 -8.85 4.77 0.31
N PRO A 207 -9.86 4.09 -0.23
CA PRO A 207 -10.57 2.99 0.43
C PRO A 207 -9.66 1.85 0.91
N VAL A 208 -8.69 1.43 0.09
CA VAL A 208 -7.82 0.30 0.44
C VAL A 208 -6.87 0.67 1.59
N SER A 209 -6.36 1.91 1.60
CA SER A 209 -5.53 2.39 2.73
C SER A 209 -6.32 2.42 4.03
N ALA A 210 -7.57 2.90 4.00
CA ALA A 210 -8.46 2.91 5.17
C ALA A 210 -8.79 1.49 5.64
N MET A 211 -9.11 0.60 4.71
CA MET A 211 -9.37 -0.82 5.01
C MET A 211 -8.15 -1.48 5.69
N CYS A 212 -6.95 -1.29 5.12
CA CYS A 212 -5.74 -1.87 5.69
C CYS A 212 -5.45 -1.31 7.10
N SER A 213 -5.61 0.00 7.29
CA SER A 213 -5.44 0.63 8.61
C SER A 213 -6.46 0.13 9.62
N GLY A 214 -7.74 0.01 9.22
CA GLY A 214 -8.80 -0.55 10.05
C GLY A 214 -8.55 -2.00 10.46
N LEU A 215 -8.07 -2.84 9.51
CA LEU A 215 -7.70 -4.23 9.79
C LEU A 215 -6.54 -4.33 10.79
N TYR A 216 -5.53 -3.47 10.68
CA TYR A 216 -4.43 -3.46 11.67
C TYR A 216 -4.90 -2.97 13.05
N SER A 217 -5.77 -1.96 13.11
CA SER A 217 -6.33 -1.47 14.37
C SER A 217 -7.17 -2.55 15.05
N TYR A 218 -8.05 -3.21 14.29
CA TYR A 218 -8.84 -4.33 14.78
C TYR A 218 -7.95 -5.49 15.23
N GLY A 219 -6.97 -5.87 14.43
CA GLY A 219 -6.02 -6.94 14.76
C GLY A 219 -5.25 -6.63 16.06
N LEU A 220 -4.82 -5.38 16.26
CA LEU A 220 -4.10 -4.96 17.46
C LEU A 220 -4.95 -5.12 18.72
N ARG A 221 -6.19 -4.66 18.69
CA ARG A 221 -7.11 -4.83 19.81
C ARG A 221 -7.45 -6.28 20.09
N HIS A 222 -7.74 -7.05 19.05
CA HIS A 222 -8.03 -8.47 19.19
C HIS A 222 -6.87 -9.22 19.82
N GLN A 223 -5.65 -8.97 19.33
CA GLN A 223 -4.44 -9.59 19.87
C GLN A 223 -4.16 -9.17 21.33
N MET A 224 -4.41 -7.89 21.65
CA MET A 224 -4.30 -7.43 23.05
C MET A 224 -5.31 -8.15 23.94
N ALA A 225 -6.56 -8.29 23.52
CA ALA A 225 -7.59 -9.01 24.28
C ALA A 225 -7.23 -10.50 24.46
N GLU A 226 -6.72 -11.13 23.42
CA GLU A 226 -6.29 -12.53 23.45
C GLU A 226 -5.08 -12.72 24.41
N ASN A 227 -4.08 -11.86 24.32
CA ASN A 227 -2.91 -11.89 25.18
C ASN A 227 -3.26 -11.64 26.65
N MET A 228 -4.24 -10.75 26.90
CA MET A 228 -4.79 -10.53 28.23
C MET A 228 -5.49 -11.79 28.78
N SER A 229 -6.26 -12.48 27.95
CA SER A 229 -6.92 -13.73 28.34
C SER A 229 -5.97 -14.88 28.63
N ARG A 230 -4.78 -14.87 28.03
CA ARG A 230 -3.71 -15.86 28.27
C ARG A 230 -2.97 -15.65 29.60
N GLY A 231 -3.34 -14.62 30.38
CA GLY A 231 -2.74 -14.36 31.69
C GLY A 231 -1.35 -13.75 31.65
N LEU A 232 -0.97 -13.09 30.56
CA LEU A 232 0.25 -12.32 30.49
C LEU A 232 0.22 -11.15 31.49
N PRO A 233 1.40 -10.74 32.06
CA PRO A 233 1.45 -9.73 33.12
C PRO A 233 0.74 -8.45 32.69
N TYR A 234 -0.09 -7.91 33.60
CA TYR A 234 -1.02 -6.78 33.38
C TYR A 234 -0.28 -5.42 33.37
N ASP A 235 0.81 -5.37 32.64
CA ASP A 235 1.44 -4.11 32.30
C ASP A 235 0.99 -3.72 30.89
N ALA A 236 0.21 -2.64 30.78
CA ALA A 236 -0.40 -2.21 29.51
C ALA A 236 0.67 -1.98 28.42
N GLY A 237 1.85 -1.50 28.80
CA GLY A 237 2.96 -1.28 27.85
C GLY A 237 3.52 -2.59 27.30
N ASN A 238 3.74 -3.58 28.17
CA ASN A 238 4.23 -4.89 27.76
C ASN A 238 3.22 -5.66 26.92
N LEU A 239 1.94 -5.59 27.28
CA LEU A 239 0.86 -6.21 26.53
C LEU A 239 0.76 -5.63 25.11
N LEU A 240 0.80 -4.31 24.98
CA LEU A 240 0.79 -3.61 23.70
C LEU A 240 2.01 -4.00 22.85
N MET A 241 3.19 -4.03 23.45
CA MET A 241 4.44 -4.39 22.77
C MET A 241 4.40 -5.81 22.20
N ILE A 242 3.97 -6.80 22.99
CA ILE A 242 3.85 -8.19 22.57
C ILE A 242 2.85 -8.29 21.40
N SER A 243 1.69 -7.64 21.51
CA SER A 243 0.66 -7.67 20.48
C SER A 243 1.12 -7.02 19.17
N ILE A 244 1.87 -5.91 19.24
CA ILE A 244 2.49 -5.29 18.06
C ILE A 244 3.50 -6.25 17.42
N ARG A 245 4.34 -6.90 18.21
CA ARG A 245 5.35 -7.86 17.72
C ARG A 245 4.69 -9.03 17.00
N GLU A 246 3.62 -9.61 17.54
CA GLU A 246 2.88 -10.69 16.91
C GLU A 246 2.26 -10.27 15.58
N LEU A 247 1.70 -9.06 15.48
CA LEU A 247 1.17 -8.52 14.23
C LEU A 247 2.26 -8.24 13.18
N TYR A 248 3.44 -7.78 13.59
CA TYR A 248 4.57 -7.69 12.66
C TYR A 248 5.00 -9.08 12.20
N GLY A 249 4.98 -10.10 13.07
CA GLY A 249 5.23 -11.48 12.70
C GLY A 249 4.25 -11.99 11.64
N LEU A 250 2.95 -11.76 11.83
CA LEU A 250 1.92 -12.10 10.86
C LEU A 250 2.13 -11.37 9.53
N THR A 251 2.41 -10.08 9.58
CA THR A 251 2.69 -9.27 8.38
C THR A 251 3.93 -9.77 7.64
N CYS A 252 4.97 -10.17 8.37
CA CYS A 252 6.19 -10.78 7.83
C CYS A 252 5.87 -12.08 7.08
N LEU A 253 5.07 -12.97 7.68
CA LEU A 253 4.65 -14.22 7.03
C LEU A 253 3.87 -13.98 5.74
N ILE A 254 2.93 -13.03 5.77
CA ILE A 254 2.17 -12.63 4.57
C ILE A 254 3.12 -12.06 3.51
N GLY A 255 4.02 -11.16 3.90
CA GLY A 255 5.00 -10.54 2.99
C GLY A 255 5.92 -11.56 2.34
N ILE A 256 6.48 -12.48 3.12
CA ILE A 256 7.32 -13.58 2.61
C ILE A 256 6.50 -14.50 1.71
N GLY A 257 5.28 -14.85 2.09
CA GLY A 257 4.39 -15.66 1.27
C GLY A 257 4.14 -15.04 -0.10
N VAL A 258 3.85 -13.75 -0.15
CA VAL A 258 3.66 -13.02 -1.41
C VAL A 258 4.97 -12.91 -2.20
N LEU A 259 6.10 -12.71 -1.54
CA LEU A 259 7.42 -12.70 -2.20
C LEU A 259 7.71 -14.05 -2.86
N ILE A 260 7.44 -15.17 -2.17
CA ILE A 260 7.59 -16.52 -2.70
C ILE A 260 6.64 -16.73 -3.87
N ILE A 261 5.37 -16.38 -3.75
CA ILE A 261 4.39 -16.46 -4.84
C ILE A 261 4.85 -15.62 -6.03
N PHE A 262 5.38 -14.43 -5.80
CA PHE A 262 5.90 -13.54 -6.83
C PHE A 262 7.12 -14.11 -7.55
N LEU A 263 7.99 -14.81 -6.83
CA LEU A 263 9.17 -15.45 -7.38
C LEU A 263 8.84 -16.76 -8.13
N LEU A 264 7.91 -17.55 -7.59
CA LEU A 264 7.52 -18.87 -8.13
C LEU A 264 6.46 -18.74 -9.22
N TRP A 265 5.51 -17.88 -9.02
CA TRP A 265 4.53 -17.58 -10.04
C TRP A 265 5.27 -16.84 -11.14
N ASP A 266 5.52 -17.53 -12.21
CA ASP A 266 5.90 -16.90 -13.45
C ASP A 266 4.70 -16.05 -13.86
N ILE A 267 4.65 -14.81 -13.36
CA ILE A 267 3.71 -13.79 -13.85
C ILE A 267 4.20 -13.51 -15.28
N GLN A 268 4.10 -14.57 -16.08
CA GLN A 268 4.56 -14.62 -17.47
C GLN A 268 4.14 -13.38 -18.28
N PRO A 269 2.90 -12.86 -18.11
CA PRO A 269 2.54 -11.67 -18.87
C PRO A 269 3.26 -10.41 -18.43
N ILE A 270 3.51 -10.21 -17.14
CA ILE A 270 4.27 -9.06 -16.63
C ILE A 270 5.75 -9.22 -16.96
N ARG A 271 6.30 -10.40 -16.66
CA ARG A 271 7.71 -10.72 -16.90
C ARG A 271 8.09 -10.73 -18.38
N SER A 272 7.21 -11.23 -19.25
CA SER A 272 7.46 -11.25 -20.70
C SER A 272 7.42 -9.86 -21.33
N THR A 273 6.55 -8.98 -20.85
CA THR A 273 6.43 -7.60 -21.34
C THR A 273 7.63 -6.78 -20.86
N LEU A 274 7.97 -6.85 -19.58
CA LEU A 274 9.13 -6.16 -19.00
C LEU A 274 10.47 -6.71 -19.55
N LYS A 275 10.54 -8.00 -19.89
CA LYS A 275 11.74 -8.62 -20.48
C LYS A 275 12.00 -8.21 -21.93
N LYS A 276 10.99 -7.76 -22.66
CA LYS A 276 11.09 -7.37 -24.07
C LYS A 276 11.53 -5.91 -24.27
N MET A 277 11.63 -5.13 -23.20
CA MET A 277 11.98 -3.73 -23.27
C MET A 277 13.45 -3.48 -23.03
N PRO A 278 14.17 -2.94 -23.98
CA PRO A 278 15.42 -2.27 -23.71
C PRO A 278 15.11 -0.94 -23.02
N ALA A 279 15.68 -0.71 -21.85
CA ALA A 279 15.50 0.46 -21.01
C ALA A 279 15.64 1.83 -21.73
N TRP A 280 16.24 1.83 -22.90
CA TRP A 280 16.56 3.02 -23.67
C TRP A 280 15.44 3.50 -24.62
N ASN A 281 14.49 2.66 -25.01
CA ASN A 281 13.51 3.02 -26.06
C ASN A 281 12.34 3.90 -25.57
N PHE A 282 12.29 4.22 -24.28
CA PHE A 282 11.16 4.89 -23.68
C PHE A 282 11.04 6.37 -24.06
N VAL A 283 12.17 7.09 -24.06
CA VAL A 283 12.20 8.53 -24.35
C VAL A 283 12.30 8.79 -25.87
N GLY A 284 12.95 7.91 -26.60
CA GLY A 284 13.24 8.10 -28.04
C GLY A 284 12.06 7.82 -28.99
N ARG A 285 11.12 6.94 -28.62
CA ARG A 285 9.98 6.61 -29.50
C ARG A 285 8.89 7.68 -29.56
N LYS A 286 8.65 8.39 -28.44
CA LYS A 286 7.67 9.48 -28.43
C LYS A 286 8.17 10.71 -29.20
N MET A 287 9.47 11.02 -29.11
CA MET A 287 10.00 12.15 -29.88
C MET A 287 10.01 11.92 -31.41
N LYS A 288 10.22 10.69 -31.86
CA LYS A 288 10.18 10.39 -33.32
C LYS A 288 8.76 10.36 -33.90
N LYS A 289 7.73 10.08 -33.10
CA LYS A 289 6.33 10.10 -33.58
C LYS A 289 5.70 11.49 -33.64
N ASN A 290 6.25 12.46 -32.91
CA ASN A 290 5.76 13.84 -32.92
C ASN A 290 6.57 14.74 -33.87
N LEU A 291 7.57 14.22 -34.57
CA LEU A 291 8.41 14.92 -35.55
C LEU A 291 8.24 14.39 -36.99
N ALA A 292 7.35 13.42 -37.20
CA ALA A 292 6.88 12.93 -38.48
C ALA A 292 5.39 13.20 -38.64
#